data_ee6eff22d7fc2b43b7dfe6ce89416818
#
_entry.id   ee6eff22d7fc2b43b7dfe6ce89416818
#
_cell.length_a   1.000
_cell.length_b   1.000
_cell.length_c   1.000
_cell.angle_alpha   90.00
_cell.angle_beta   90.00
_cell.angle_gamma   90.00
#
_symmetry.space_group_name_H-M   'P 1'
#
loop_
_entity.id
_entity.type
_entity.pdbx_description
1 polymer ?
#
loop_
_entity_poly.entity_id
_entity_poly.type
_entity_poly.pdbx_seq_one_letter_code
_entity_poly.pdbx_strand_id
1 'polypeptide(L)'
;MFMLPAIKRVKAAAETATKPHIPIDRSMILLAFIFAAAWTVTGAMAAQLPRILEAAGATTLQAVSAGALIGPAQVVARIVEASVLKRYHPLLSTKLACLMHPLGAAIVAVFGGAAASVFAIFHGAGNGVITISRGTLPLAIFGPHNYAYRLGIIGAPARMSQAAAPLLFGFLIDAMGSRVLIVSSVLSLAAFAALFLLPEKASQR
;
A
#
# COMPACT_ATOMS: atom_id res chain seq x y z
N MET A 1 26.25 14.59 37.56
CA MET A 1 24.85 14.95 37.73
C MET A 1 24.48 15.88 36.56
N PHE A 2 24.01 15.32 35.44
CA PHE A 2 23.64 16.06 34.23
C PHE A 2 22.21 16.59 34.42
N MET A 3 22.07 17.91 34.62
CA MET A 3 20.76 18.55 34.57
C MET A 3 20.30 18.65 33.12
N LEU A 4 19.27 17.85 32.76
CA LEU A 4 18.54 18.05 31.51
C LEU A 4 17.81 19.37 31.58
N PRO A 5 17.90 20.23 30.53
CA PRO A 5 17.17 21.50 30.50
C PRO A 5 15.66 21.19 30.55
N ALA A 6 14.97 21.93 31.44
CA ALA A 6 13.52 21.81 31.56
C ALA A 6 12.87 22.16 30.20
N ILE A 7 12.26 21.17 29.59
CA ILE A 7 11.43 21.35 28.39
C ILE A 7 10.27 22.27 28.82
N LYS A 8 10.33 23.51 28.42
CA LYS A 8 9.18 24.42 28.54
C LYS A 8 8.01 23.74 27.82
N ARG A 9 7.03 23.29 28.62
CA ARG A 9 5.73 22.91 28.05
C ARG A 9 5.19 24.13 27.34
N VAL A 10 5.32 24.16 26.02
CA VAL A 10 4.52 25.07 25.20
C VAL A 10 3.08 24.65 25.51
N LYS A 11 2.36 25.44 26.31
CA LYS A 11 0.91 25.37 26.36
C LYS A 11 0.48 25.58 24.90
N ALA A 12 0.22 24.50 24.17
CA ALA A 12 -0.56 24.60 22.95
C ALA A 12 -1.86 25.27 23.42
N ALA A 13 -2.05 26.52 23.03
CA ALA A 13 -3.35 27.12 23.09
C ALA A 13 -4.26 26.14 22.37
N ALA A 14 -5.18 25.52 23.10
CA ALA A 14 -6.30 24.82 22.52
C ALA A 14 -7.19 25.92 21.91
N GLU A 15 -6.70 26.53 20.83
CA GLU A 15 -7.57 27.19 19.89
C GLU A 15 -8.60 26.13 19.53
N THR A 16 -9.86 26.46 19.72
CA THR A 16 -11.01 25.75 19.18
C THR A 16 -10.85 25.76 17.67
N ALA A 17 -9.97 24.89 17.18
CA ALA A 17 -9.71 24.73 15.76
C ALA A 17 -11.01 24.17 15.18
N THR A 18 -11.81 25.05 14.63
CA THR A 18 -12.94 24.69 13.79
C THR A 18 -12.41 23.71 12.76
N LYS A 19 -12.99 22.49 12.74
CA LYS A 19 -12.57 21.46 11.79
C LYS A 19 -12.62 22.07 10.39
N PRO A 20 -11.53 22.04 9.62
CA PRO A 20 -11.53 22.62 8.29
C PRO A 20 -12.58 21.91 7.45
N HIS A 21 -13.50 22.68 6.85
CA HIS A 21 -14.46 22.12 5.91
C HIS A 21 -13.70 21.83 4.60
N ILE A 22 -13.39 20.53 4.38
CA ILE A 22 -12.72 20.08 3.16
C ILE A 22 -13.76 19.37 2.32
N PRO A 23 -14.07 19.88 1.13
CA PRO A 23 -14.96 19.19 0.21
C PRO A 23 -14.31 17.87 -0.22
N ILE A 24 -15.08 16.79 -0.15
CA ILE A 24 -14.65 15.48 -0.66
C ILE A 24 -14.87 15.52 -2.18
N ASP A 25 -13.77 15.69 -2.90
CA ASP A 25 -13.76 15.70 -4.36
C ASP A 25 -13.48 14.30 -4.95
N ARG A 26 -13.62 14.20 -6.28
CA ARG A 26 -13.37 12.96 -7.02
C ARG A 26 -11.97 12.42 -6.77
N SER A 27 -10.95 13.27 -6.67
CA SER A 27 -9.56 12.85 -6.45
C SER A 27 -9.37 12.24 -5.06
N MET A 28 -10.04 12.79 -4.03
CA MET A 28 -10.01 12.20 -2.69
C MET A 28 -10.67 10.81 -2.66
N ILE A 29 -11.80 10.63 -3.37
CA ILE A 29 -12.48 9.33 -3.44
C ILE A 29 -11.60 8.30 -4.17
N LEU A 30 -11.00 8.68 -5.29
CA LEU A 30 -10.09 7.82 -6.05
C LEU A 30 -8.87 7.42 -5.21
N LEU A 31 -8.23 8.36 -4.51
CA LEU A 31 -7.09 8.07 -3.66
C LEU A 31 -7.48 7.17 -2.48
N ALA A 32 -8.64 7.41 -1.85
CA ALA A 32 -9.16 6.56 -0.79
C ALA A 32 -9.38 5.12 -1.28
N PHE A 33 -9.95 4.95 -2.47
CA PHE A 33 -10.13 3.64 -3.11
C PHE A 33 -8.77 2.96 -3.43
N ILE A 34 -7.84 3.69 -4.07
CA ILE A 34 -6.52 3.16 -4.43
C ILE A 34 -5.77 2.65 -3.20
N PHE A 35 -5.74 3.45 -2.14
CA PHE A 35 -5.04 3.03 -0.92
C PHE A 35 -5.82 1.97 -0.14
N ALA A 36 -7.15 1.98 -0.15
CA ALA A 36 -7.94 0.91 0.44
C ALA A 36 -7.66 -0.44 -0.26
N ALA A 37 -7.68 -0.48 -1.59
CA ALA A 37 -7.35 -1.67 -2.36
C ALA A 37 -5.93 -2.17 -2.08
N ALA A 38 -4.93 -1.27 -2.12
CA ALA A 38 -3.54 -1.62 -1.86
C ALA A 38 -3.32 -2.15 -0.44
N TRP A 39 -3.98 -1.55 0.56
CA TRP A 39 -3.82 -1.96 1.96
C TRP A 39 -4.62 -3.20 2.30
N THR A 40 -5.73 -3.47 1.61
CA THR A 40 -6.41 -4.76 1.67
C THR A 40 -5.46 -5.88 1.22
N VAL A 41 -4.81 -5.71 0.07
CA VAL A 41 -3.83 -6.69 -0.43
C VAL A 41 -2.66 -6.85 0.54
N THR A 42 -2.13 -5.74 1.07
CA THR A 42 -1.05 -5.78 2.07
C THR A 42 -1.46 -6.53 3.34
N GLY A 43 -2.64 -6.25 3.89
CA GLY A 43 -3.16 -6.91 5.09
C GLY A 43 -3.41 -8.40 4.87
N ALA A 44 -3.97 -8.75 3.71
CA ALA A 44 -4.19 -10.14 3.33
C ALA A 44 -2.86 -10.91 3.22
N MET A 45 -1.88 -10.36 2.50
CA MET A 45 -0.58 -11.01 2.34
C MET A 45 0.19 -11.10 3.66
N ALA A 46 0.13 -10.07 4.50
CA ALA A 46 0.79 -10.10 5.80
C ALA A 46 0.32 -11.25 6.70
N ALA A 47 -0.97 -11.62 6.62
CA ALA A 47 -1.55 -12.67 7.45
C ALA A 47 -1.58 -14.05 6.77
N GLN A 48 -1.81 -14.10 5.47
CA GLN A 48 -2.20 -15.33 4.76
C GLN A 48 -1.16 -15.81 3.73
N LEU A 49 -0.04 -15.10 3.55
CA LEU A 49 0.94 -15.44 2.52
C LEU A 49 1.43 -16.89 2.57
N PRO A 50 1.84 -17.46 3.72
CA PRO A 50 2.30 -18.85 3.74
C PRO A 50 1.23 -19.82 3.24
N ARG A 51 -0.01 -19.65 3.70
CA ARG A 51 -1.15 -20.51 3.28
C ARG A 51 -1.43 -20.40 1.78
N ILE A 52 -1.35 -19.19 1.23
CA ILE A 52 -1.56 -18.94 -0.21
C ILE A 52 -0.49 -19.66 -1.03
N LEU A 53 0.77 -19.57 -0.62
CA LEU A 53 1.90 -20.17 -1.31
C LEU A 53 1.89 -21.70 -1.17
N GLU A 54 1.53 -22.24 -0.01
CA GLU A 54 1.34 -23.68 0.20
C GLU A 54 0.20 -24.21 -0.68
N ALA A 55 -0.92 -23.49 -0.76
CA ALA A 55 -2.00 -23.82 -1.67
C ALA A 55 -1.60 -23.74 -3.17
N ALA A 56 -0.54 -23.00 -3.49
CA ALA A 56 0.07 -22.96 -4.82
C ALA A 56 1.11 -24.08 -5.05
N GLY A 57 1.35 -24.94 -4.05
CA GLY A 57 2.27 -26.08 -4.13
C GLY A 57 3.67 -25.78 -3.57
N ALA A 58 3.88 -24.69 -2.84
CA ALA A 58 5.13 -24.47 -2.11
C ALA A 58 5.19 -25.37 -0.86
N THR A 59 6.38 -25.84 -0.50
CA THR A 59 6.59 -26.41 0.82
C THR A 59 6.50 -25.35 1.90
N THR A 60 6.20 -25.74 3.15
CA THR A 60 6.16 -24.80 4.29
C THR A 60 7.47 -24.01 4.43
N LEU A 61 8.62 -24.66 4.23
CA LEU A 61 9.92 -23.99 4.26
C LEU A 61 10.05 -22.94 3.15
N GLN A 62 9.63 -23.24 1.93
CA GLN A 62 9.63 -22.29 0.81
C GLN A 62 8.70 -21.09 1.09
N ALA A 63 7.49 -21.35 1.61
CA ALA A 63 6.52 -20.31 1.90
C ALA A 63 7.01 -19.34 3.01
N VAL A 64 7.58 -19.88 4.09
CA VAL A 64 8.14 -19.06 5.18
C VAL A 64 9.38 -18.29 4.70
N SER A 65 10.29 -18.95 3.98
CA SER A 65 11.50 -18.30 3.44
C SER A 65 11.14 -17.20 2.43
N ALA A 66 10.12 -17.41 1.60
CA ALA A 66 9.60 -16.37 0.70
C ALA A 66 9.06 -15.17 1.49
N GLY A 67 8.29 -15.40 2.58
CA GLY A 67 7.80 -14.35 3.45
C GLY A 67 8.92 -13.47 4.02
N ALA A 68 10.06 -14.06 4.38
CA ALA A 68 11.23 -13.33 4.88
C ALA A 68 11.84 -12.37 3.85
N LEU A 69 11.62 -12.58 2.54
CA LEU A 69 12.13 -11.71 1.48
C LEU A 69 11.33 -10.41 1.31
N ILE A 70 10.09 -10.35 1.83
CA ILE A 70 9.23 -9.15 1.68
C ILE A 70 9.91 -7.92 2.29
N GLY A 71 10.44 -8.02 3.50
CA GLY A 71 11.10 -6.91 4.20
C GLY A 71 12.29 -6.33 3.42
N PRO A 72 13.30 -7.14 3.07
CA PRO A 72 14.41 -6.70 2.22
C PRO A 72 13.95 -6.10 0.88
N ALA A 73 12.99 -6.72 0.19
CA ALA A 73 12.45 -6.21 -1.06
C ALA A 73 11.79 -4.82 -0.90
N GLN A 74 11.05 -4.60 0.20
CA GLN A 74 10.50 -3.28 0.53
C GLN A 74 11.59 -2.23 0.73
N VAL A 75 12.65 -2.56 1.45
CA VAL A 75 13.76 -1.62 1.70
C VAL A 75 14.45 -1.25 0.40
N VAL A 76 14.80 -2.22 -0.43
CA VAL A 76 15.42 -1.98 -1.74
C VAL A 76 14.53 -1.09 -2.61
N ALA A 77 13.23 -1.41 -2.70
CA ALA A 77 12.28 -0.62 -3.49
C ALA A 77 12.16 0.83 -3.00
N ARG A 78 12.20 1.07 -1.69
CA ARG A 78 12.21 2.43 -1.12
C ARG A 78 13.48 3.18 -1.45
N ILE A 79 14.64 2.52 -1.47
CA ILE A 79 15.90 3.12 -1.88
C ILE A 79 15.85 3.51 -3.37
N VAL A 80 15.34 2.63 -4.23
CA VAL A 80 15.15 2.90 -5.65
C VAL A 80 14.19 4.07 -5.85
N GLU A 81 13.06 4.09 -5.15
CA GLU A 81 12.11 5.20 -5.20
C GLU A 81 12.78 6.52 -4.79
N ALA A 82 13.47 6.54 -3.64
CA ALA A 82 14.12 7.73 -3.12
C ALA A 82 15.31 8.22 -3.95
N SER A 83 15.98 7.36 -4.70
CA SER A 83 17.17 7.70 -5.49
C SER A 83 16.84 8.01 -6.96
N VAL A 84 16.00 7.21 -7.58
CA VAL A 84 15.72 7.26 -9.02
C VAL A 84 14.33 7.82 -9.31
N LEU A 85 13.29 7.18 -8.75
CA LEU A 85 11.89 7.48 -9.11
C LEU A 85 11.41 8.82 -8.56
N LYS A 86 12.00 9.36 -7.50
CA LYS A 86 11.68 10.69 -6.96
C LYS A 86 11.81 11.84 -7.98
N ARG A 87 12.50 11.60 -9.09
CA ARG A 87 12.66 12.57 -10.18
C ARG A 87 11.41 12.66 -11.06
N TYR A 88 10.55 11.68 -10.97
CA TYR A 88 9.32 11.59 -11.74
C TYR A 88 8.10 11.93 -10.87
N HIS A 89 6.96 12.14 -11.52
CA HIS A 89 5.72 12.38 -10.79
C HIS A 89 5.32 11.15 -9.97
N PRO A 90 4.85 11.29 -8.70
CA PRO A 90 4.49 10.17 -7.84
C PRO A 90 3.45 9.20 -8.42
N LEU A 91 2.65 9.64 -9.40
CA LEU A 91 1.73 8.77 -10.15
C LEU A 91 2.47 7.64 -10.86
N LEU A 92 3.66 7.88 -11.43
CA LEU A 92 4.42 6.85 -12.12
C LEU A 92 4.86 5.76 -11.15
N SER A 93 5.48 6.15 -10.04
CA SER A 93 5.91 5.21 -9.01
C SER A 93 4.75 4.37 -8.48
N THR A 94 3.60 5.03 -8.23
CA THR A 94 2.40 4.35 -7.72
C THR A 94 1.83 3.38 -8.76
N LYS A 95 1.82 3.74 -10.06
CA LYS A 95 1.40 2.86 -11.15
C LYS A 95 2.29 1.61 -11.22
N LEU A 96 3.60 1.79 -11.20
CA LEU A 96 4.55 0.67 -11.19
C LEU A 96 4.33 -0.24 -9.99
N ALA A 97 4.15 0.34 -8.81
CA ALA A 97 3.92 -0.41 -7.59
C ALA A 97 2.63 -1.25 -7.62
N CYS A 98 1.54 -0.71 -8.19
CA CYS A 98 0.28 -1.46 -8.34
C CYS A 98 0.41 -2.65 -9.30
N LEU A 99 1.34 -2.63 -10.26
CA LEU A 99 1.58 -3.74 -11.18
C LEU A 99 2.44 -4.86 -10.57
N MET A 100 3.26 -4.57 -9.57
CA MET A 100 4.19 -5.56 -8.99
C MET A 100 3.45 -6.79 -8.46
N HIS A 101 2.39 -6.60 -7.67
CA HIS A 101 1.64 -7.70 -7.09
C HIS A 101 0.98 -8.61 -8.15
N PRO A 102 0.20 -8.12 -9.12
CA PRO A 102 -0.39 -8.98 -10.15
C PRO A 102 0.65 -9.66 -11.05
N LEU A 103 1.80 -9.03 -11.30
CA LEU A 103 2.90 -9.67 -12.03
C LEU A 103 3.46 -10.86 -11.24
N GLY A 104 3.74 -10.68 -9.95
CA GLY A 104 4.17 -11.77 -9.09
C GLY A 104 3.13 -12.90 -9.01
N ALA A 105 1.85 -12.55 -8.89
CA ALA A 105 0.75 -13.51 -8.85
C ALA A 105 0.63 -14.31 -10.17
N ALA A 106 0.81 -13.66 -11.31
CA ALA A 106 0.82 -14.32 -12.61
C ALA A 106 1.98 -15.33 -12.71
N ILE A 107 3.15 -14.99 -12.19
CA ILE A 107 4.31 -15.92 -12.17
C ILE A 107 3.99 -17.15 -11.30
N VAL A 108 3.37 -16.96 -10.12
CA VAL A 108 2.91 -18.10 -9.28
C VAL A 108 1.85 -18.91 -9.99
N ALA A 109 0.93 -18.28 -10.72
CA ALA A 109 -0.09 -19.00 -11.46
C ALA A 109 0.50 -19.94 -12.55
N VAL A 110 1.65 -19.58 -13.14
CA VAL A 110 2.34 -20.37 -14.16
C VAL A 110 3.25 -21.43 -13.55
N PHE A 111 4.05 -21.05 -12.55
CA PHE A 111 5.14 -21.88 -12.02
C PHE A 111 4.83 -22.50 -10.64
N GLY A 112 3.65 -22.23 -10.09
CA GLY A 112 3.24 -22.76 -8.80
C GLY A 112 4.15 -22.30 -7.65
N GLY A 113 4.25 -23.15 -6.62
CA GLY A 113 5.04 -22.89 -5.42
C GLY A 113 6.53 -22.62 -5.64
N ALA A 114 7.10 -23.11 -6.76
CA ALA A 114 8.50 -22.82 -7.12
C ALA A 114 8.77 -21.31 -7.28
N ALA A 115 7.75 -20.53 -7.62
CA ALA A 115 7.83 -19.09 -7.79
C ALA A 115 7.57 -18.29 -6.52
N ALA A 116 7.42 -18.92 -5.36
CA ALA A 116 7.08 -18.28 -4.09
C ALA A 116 7.99 -17.08 -3.74
N SER A 117 9.30 -17.24 -3.87
CA SER A 117 10.28 -16.17 -3.58
C SER A 117 10.17 -15.00 -4.56
N VAL A 118 9.92 -15.28 -5.84
CA VAL A 118 9.74 -14.24 -6.86
C VAL A 118 8.48 -13.42 -6.55
N PHE A 119 7.38 -14.08 -6.22
CA PHE A 119 6.16 -13.41 -5.78
C PHE A 119 6.41 -12.49 -4.58
N ALA A 120 7.09 -13.01 -3.56
CA ALA A 120 7.38 -12.26 -2.35
C ALA A 120 8.22 -11.00 -2.62
N ILE A 121 9.20 -11.09 -3.52
CA ILE A 121 10.01 -9.94 -3.94
C ILE A 121 9.15 -8.91 -4.68
N PHE A 122 8.34 -9.32 -5.65
CA PHE A 122 7.47 -8.41 -6.39
C PHE A 122 6.44 -7.75 -5.48
N HIS A 123 5.76 -8.52 -4.65
CA HIS A 123 4.78 -8.00 -3.68
C HIS A 123 5.46 -7.04 -2.69
N GLY A 124 6.61 -7.42 -2.13
CA GLY A 124 7.37 -6.59 -1.21
C GLY A 124 7.82 -5.28 -1.84
N ALA A 125 8.37 -5.32 -3.06
CA ALA A 125 8.80 -4.13 -3.78
C ALA A 125 7.61 -3.16 -4.03
N GLY A 126 6.48 -3.66 -4.52
CA GLY A 126 5.26 -2.87 -4.70
C GLY A 126 4.78 -2.23 -3.40
N ASN A 127 4.71 -3.00 -2.32
CA ASN A 127 4.30 -2.52 -1.00
C ASN A 127 5.27 -1.46 -0.43
N GLY A 128 6.58 -1.61 -0.69
CA GLY A 128 7.59 -0.62 -0.32
C GLY A 128 7.32 0.74 -0.94
N VAL A 129 7.05 0.80 -2.24
CA VAL A 129 6.75 2.03 -2.97
C VAL A 129 5.39 2.60 -2.58
N ILE A 130 4.34 1.79 -2.45
CA ILE A 130 2.98 2.23 -2.03
C ILE A 130 3.03 2.94 -0.67
N THR A 131 3.88 2.48 0.23
CA THR A 131 4.04 3.13 1.55
C THR A 131 4.55 4.58 1.43
N ILE A 132 5.44 4.86 0.46
CA ILE A 132 5.91 6.22 0.16
C ILE A 132 4.82 7.00 -0.58
N SER A 133 4.21 6.39 -1.58
CA SER A 133 3.17 7.01 -2.42
C SER A 133 1.98 7.53 -1.61
N ARG A 134 1.67 6.88 -0.48
CA ARG A 134 0.63 7.33 0.45
C ARG A 134 0.85 8.76 0.94
N GLY A 135 2.09 9.16 1.14
CA GLY A 135 2.42 10.54 1.52
C GLY A 135 2.62 11.44 0.31
N THR A 136 3.41 11.01 -0.66
CA THR A 136 3.84 11.85 -1.77
C THR A 136 2.72 12.14 -2.78
N LEU A 137 1.86 11.17 -3.08
CA LEU A 137 0.82 11.34 -4.10
C LEU A 137 -0.29 12.32 -3.68
N PRO A 138 -0.87 12.25 -2.46
CA PRO A 138 -1.81 13.27 -2.01
C PRO A 138 -1.18 14.67 -1.91
N LEU A 139 0.10 14.75 -1.51
CA LEU A 139 0.82 16.02 -1.47
C LEU A 139 1.01 16.63 -2.87
N ALA A 140 1.31 15.81 -3.87
CA ALA A 140 1.47 16.25 -5.25
C ALA A 140 0.14 16.74 -5.87
N ILE A 141 -0.99 16.12 -5.49
CA ILE A 141 -2.31 16.44 -6.06
C ILE A 141 -2.95 17.65 -5.35
N PHE A 142 -2.86 17.72 -4.02
CA PHE A 142 -3.58 18.72 -3.21
C PHE A 142 -2.69 19.83 -2.65
N GLY A 143 -1.37 19.69 -2.74
CA GLY A 143 -0.45 20.60 -2.08
C GLY A 143 -0.43 20.45 -0.54
N PRO A 144 0.27 21.33 0.18
CA PRO A 144 0.47 21.24 1.64
C PRO A 144 -0.74 21.70 2.46
N HIS A 145 -1.69 22.43 1.85
CA HIS A 145 -2.84 22.99 2.59
C HIS A 145 -3.76 21.89 3.12
N ASN A 146 -4.01 21.90 4.45
CA ASN A 146 -4.82 20.87 5.13
C ASN A 146 -4.39 19.41 4.85
N TYR A 147 -3.11 19.21 4.49
CA TYR A 147 -2.58 17.91 4.08
C TYR A 147 -2.84 16.80 5.12
N ALA A 148 -2.55 17.04 6.39
CA ALA A 148 -2.74 16.03 7.44
C ALA A 148 -4.20 15.60 7.59
N TYR A 149 -5.14 16.54 7.47
CA TYR A 149 -6.56 16.24 7.55
C TYR A 149 -7.05 15.43 6.33
N ARG A 150 -6.64 15.82 5.12
CA ARG A 150 -6.93 15.07 3.89
C ARG A 150 -6.36 13.65 3.96
N LEU A 151 -5.13 13.51 4.45
CA LEU A 151 -4.48 12.21 4.60
C LEU A 151 -5.21 11.32 5.62
N GLY A 152 -5.79 11.91 6.67
CA GLY A 152 -6.64 11.21 7.63
C GLY A 152 -7.92 10.65 6.98
N ILE A 153 -8.63 11.48 6.19
CA ILE A 153 -9.86 11.07 5.48
C ILE A 153 -9.55 9.97 4.46
N ILE A 154 -8.52 10.17 3.62
CA ILE A 154 -8.12 9.19 2.60
C ILE A 154 -7.64 7.88 3.25
N GLY A 155 -6.97 7.96 4.40
CA GLY A 155 -6.43 6.80 5.09
C GLY A 155 -7.43 5.99 5.90
N ALA A 156 -8.59 6.54 6.27
CA ALA A 156 -9.55 5.85 7.12
C ALA A 156 -10.10 4.56 6.47
N PRO A 157 -10.66 4.59 5.23
CA PRO A 157 -11.14 3.36 4.58
C PRO A 157 -10.01 2.36 4.33
N ALA A 158 -8.79 2.82 4.06
CA ALA A 158 -7.63 1.95 3.87
C ALA A 158 -7.29 1.16 5.15
N ARG A 159 -7.34 1.79 6.32
CA ARG A 159 -7.09 1.11 7.60
C ARG A 159 -8.21 0.12 7.95
N MET A 160 -9.46 0.47 7.69
CA MET A 160 -10.60 -0.42 7.94
C MET A 160 -10.53 -1.66 7.05
N SER A 161 -10.27 -1.49 5.76
CA SER A 161 -10.15 -2.60 4.82
C SER A 161 -8.93 -3.47 5.13
N GLN A 162 -7.82 -2.89 5.54
CA GLN A 162 -6.63 -3.64 5.97
C GLN A 162 -6.92 -4.51 7.19
N ALA A 163 -7.67 -3.98 8.17
CA ALA A 163 -8.03 -4.75 9.37
C ALA A 163 -8.97 -5.92 9.06
N ALA A 164 -9.88 -5.76 8.10
CA ALA A 164 -10.80 -6.83 7.68
C ALA A 164 -10.14 -7.86 6.74
N ALA A 165 -9.08 -7.48 6.04
CA ALA A 165 -8.46 -8.30 4.99
C ALA A 165 -8.00 -9.70 5.45
N PRO A 166 -7.36 -9.89 6.61
CA PRO A 166 -6.94 -11.22 7.07
C PRO A 166 -8.11 -12.21 7.19
N LEU A 167 -9.24 -11.74 7.73
CA LEU A 167 -10.43 -12.57 7.90
C LEU A 167 -11.06 -12.90 6.55
N LEU A 168 -11.30 -11.89 5.71
CA LEU A 168 -11.90 -12.07 4.39
C LEU A 168 -11.08 -13.01 3.52
N PHE A 169 -9.76 -12.82 3.47
CA PHE A 169 -8.87 -13.67 2.70
C PHE A 169 -8.71 -15.07 3.29
N GLY A 170 -8.85 -15.23 4.61
CA GLY A 170 -8.92 -16.54 5.24
C GLY A 170 -10.07 -17.37 4.66
N PHE A 171 -11.29 -16.85 4.65
CA PHE A 171 -12.45 -17.51 4.04
C PHE A 171 -12.27 -17.77 2.53
N LEU A 172 -11.70 -16.80 1.80
CA LEU A 172 -11.47 -16.97 0.37
C LEU A 172 -10.45 -18.07 0.07
N ILE A 173 -9.41 -18.23 0.88
CA ILE A 173 -8.42 -19.30 0.72
C ILE A 173 -9.09 -20.66 0.97
N ASP A 174 -9.92 -20.79 1.99
CA ASP A 174 -10.64 -22.02 2.28
C ASP A 174 -11.55 -22.43 1.12
N ALA A 175 -12.14 -21.45 0.42
CA ALA A 175 -13.05 -21.70 -0.71
C ALA A 175 -12.33 -21.93 -2.04
N MET A 176 -11.20 -21.27 -2.31
CA MET A 176 -10.62 -21.23 -3.65
C MET A 176 -9.10 -21.45 -3.71
N GLY A 177 -8.46 -21.72 -2.56
CA GLY A 177 -7.02 -21.97 -2.48
C GLY A 177 -6.18 -20.80 -3.02
N SER A 178 -5.13 -21.12 -3.76
CA SER A 178 -4.22 -20.14 -4.38
C SER A 178 -4.89 -19.20 -5.39
N ARG A 179 -6.08 -19.55 -5.91
CA ARG A 179 -6.86 -18.68 -6.82
C ARG A 179 -7.28 -17.37 -6.16
N VAL A 180 -7.19 -17.25 -4.84
CA VAL A 180 -7.36 -15.96 -4.11
C VAL A 180 -6.41 -14.88 -4.61
N LEU A 181 -5.27 -15.25 -5.21
CA LEU A 181 -4.36 -14.30 -5.86
C LEU A 181 -5.02 -13.58 -7.06
N ILE A 182 -6.04 -14.15 -7.68
CA ILE A 182 -6.83 -13.47 -8.70
C ILE A 182 -7.59 -12.30 -8.08
N VAL A 183 -8.22 -12.50 -6.92
CA VAL A 183 -8.97 -11.45 -6.22
C VAL A 183 -8.04 -10.29 -5.84
N SER A 184 -6.89 -10.57 -5.24
CA SER A 184 -5.91 -9.54 -4.88
C SER A 184 -5.31 -8.85 -6.10
N SER A 185 -5.10 -9.57 -7.21
CA SER A 185 -4.62 -9.00 -8.47
C SER A 185 -5.66 -8.08 -9.12
N VAL A 186 -6.94 -8.47 -9.11
CA VAL A 186 -8.05 -7.62 -9.60
C VAL A 186 -8.13 -6.32 -8.79
N LEU A 187 -8.01 -6.38 -7.46
CA LEU A 187 -7.96 -5.18 -6.62
C LEU A 187 -6.78 -4.27 -6.98
N SER A 188 -5.59 -4.84 -7.18
CA SER A 188 -4.40 -4.08 -7.56
C SER A 188 -4.52 -3.45 -8.95
N LEU A 189 -5.09 -4.18 -9.92
CA LEU A 189 -5.34 -3.70 -11.27
C LEU A 189 -6.45 -2.63 -11.31
N ALA A 190 -7.49 -2.76 -10.47
CA ALA A 190 -8.51 -1.73 -10.31
C ALA A 190 -7.91 -0.43 -9.73
N ALA A 191 -7.01 -0.55 -8.74
CA ALA A 191 -6.26 0.59 -8.23
C ALA A 191 -5.36 1.21 -9.30
N PHE A 192 -4.66 0.38 -10.09
CA PHE A 192 -3.86 0.83 -11.23
C PHE A 192 -4.70 1.58 -12.27
N ALA A 193 -5.86 1.07 -12.64
CA ALA A 193 -6.78 1.74 -13.56
C ALA A 193 -7.29 3.08 -13.00
N ALA A 194 -7.62 3.13 -11.70
CA ALA A 194 -8.06 4.35 -11.04
C ALA A 194 -7.00 5.47 -11.05
N LEU A 195 -5.70 5.13 -11.07
CA LEU A 195 -4.60 6.10 -11.13
C LEU A 195 -4.60 6.91 -12.45
N PHE A 196 -5.16 6.39 -13.54
CA PHE A 196 -5.28 7.14 -14.80
C PHE A 196 -6.38 8.21 -14.76
N LEU A 197 -7.27 8.14 -13.78
CA LEU A 197 -8.35 9.10 -13.59
C LEU A 197 -7.94 10.28 -12.69
N LEU A 198 -6.73 10.24 -12.13
CA LEU A 198 -6.19 11.31 -11.28
C LEU A 198 -5.49 12.39 -12.13
N PRO A 199 -5.59 13.67 -11.74
CA PRO A 199 -4.88 14.75 -12.41
C PRO A 199 -3.38 14.67 -12.13
N GLU A 200 -2.55 14.98 -13.12
CA GLU A 200 -1.09 15.04 -12.96
C GLU A 200 -0.60 16.32 -12.26
N LYS A 201 -1.40 17.38 -12.28
CA LYS A 201 -1.05 18.68 -11.67
C LYS A 201 -1.97 19.01 -10.48
N ALA A 202 -1.40 19.62 -9.45
CA ALA A 202 -2.18 20.25 -8.39
C ALA A 202 -3.20 21.20 -9.01
N SER A 203 -4.49 21.03 -8.69
CA SER A 203 -5.52 22.01 -9.04
C SER A 203 -5.18 23.29 -8.27
N GLN A 204 -4.63 24.28 -8.95
CA GLN A 204 -4.50 25.64 -8.39
C GLN A 204 -5.93 26.22 -8.28
N ARG A 205 -6.54 26.04 -7.12
CA ARG A 205 -7.72 26.79 -6.68
C ARG A 205 -7.46 27.39 -5.32
#